data_b352939daf230a19cb35b3e4e2325b1f
#
_entry.id   b352939daf230a19cb35b3e4e2325b1f
#
_cell.length_a   1.000
_cell.length_b   1.000
_cell.length_c   1.000
_cell.angle_alpha   90.00
_cell.angle_beta   90.00
_cell.angle_gamma   90.00
#
_symmetry.space_group_name_H-M   'P 1'
#
loop_
_entity.id
_entity.type
_entity.pdbx_description
1 polymer ?
#
loop_
_entity_poly.entity_id
_entity_poly.type
_entity_poly.pdbx_seq_one_letter_code
_entity_poly.pdbx_strand_id
1 'polypeptide(L)'
;AAFAFVFGGVYFGVLTPKHYATAMGRAGEPPARPSLLLILGPFLCNVVMIVATAILLRITGTTTVAAAVALGLLIAIGFLLPMCMMIAINPNFPRPFYYTALNAPYLLLGAVVHAAILTLLT
;
A
#
# COMPACT_ATOMS: atom_id res chain seq x y z
N ALA A 1 -10.63 4.92 0.10
CA ALA A 1 -10.42 3.98 -1.03
C ALA A 1 -10.05 4.72 -2.31
N ALA A 2 -10.77 5.80 -2.64
CA ALA A 2 -10.48 6.57 -3.85
C ALA A 2 -9.06 7.12 -3.88
N PHE A 3 -8.58 7.68 -2.75
CA PHE A 3 -7.21 8.18 -2.65
C PHE A 3 -6.19 7.08 -2.93
N ALA A 4 -6.32 5.93 -2.29
CA ALA A 4 -5.39 4.84 -2.45
C ALA A 4 -5.42 4.27 -3.88
N PHE A 5 -6.59 4.18 -4.47
CA PHE A 5 -6.75 3.70 -5.84
C PHE A 5 -6.07 4.65 -6.85
N VAL A 6 -6.35 5.95 -6.75
CA VAL A 6 -5.74 6.95 -7.63
C VAL A 6 -4.24 7.05 -7.39
N PHE A 7 -3.81 7.11 -6.13
CA PHE A 7 -2.39 7.17 -5.77
C PHE A 7 -1.65 5.94 -6.28
N GLY A 8 -2.21 4.74 -6.07
CA GLY A 8 -1.61 3.50 -6.56
C GLY A 8 -1.53 3.46 -8.08
N GLY A 9 -2.59 3.90 -8.77
CA GLY A 9 -2.58 3.97 -10.23
C GLY A 9 -1.52 4.91 -10.78
N VAL A 10 -1.38 6.09 -10.19
CA VAL A 10 -0.33 7.05 -10.58
C VAL A 10 1.05 6.53 -10.18
N TYR A 11 1.21 6.07 -8.96
CA TYR A 11 2.51 5.62 -8.45
C TYR A 11 3.04 4.43 -9.26
N PHE A 12 2.25 3.37 -9.39
CA PHE A 12 2.69 2.16 -10.08
C PHE A 12 2.54 2.22 -11.59
N GLY A 13 1.57 2.97 -12.10
CA GLY A 13 1.30 3.04 -13.53
C GLY A 13 2.09 4.12 -14.28
N VAL A 14 2.43 5.21 -13.63
CA VAL A 14 3.07 6.38 -14.26
C VAL A 14 4.46 6.62 -13.72
N LEU A 15 4.63 6.63 -12.39
CA LEU A 15 5.89 7.04 -11.77
C LEU A 15 6.92 5.91 -11.70
N THR A 16 6.51 4.66 -11.52
CA THR A 16 7.42 3.56 -11.22
C THR A 16 7.33 2.33 -12.11
N PRO A 17 6.72 2.36 -13.32
CA PRO A 17 6.56 1.12 -14.10
C PRO A 17 7.89 0.46 -14.47
N LYS A 18 8.92 1.25 -14.82
CA LYS A 18 10.25 0.72 -15.15
C LYS A 18 10.93 0.13 -13.92
N HIS A 19 10.85 0.82 -12.79
CA HIS A 19 11.44 0.35 -11.53
C HIS A 19 10.74 -0.91 -11.04
N TYR A 20 9.42 -0.97 -11.17
CA TYR A 20 8.66 -2.15 -10.78
C TYR A 20 9.04 -3.36 -11.65
N ALA A 21 9.13 -3.18 -12.97
CA ALA A 21 9.55 -4.23 -13.88
C ALA A 21 10.97 -4.72 -13.56
N THR A 22 11.89 -3.80 -13.22
CA THR A 22 13.24 -4.15 -12.80
C THR A 22 13.23 -4.97 -11.50
N ALA A 23 12.42 -4.55 -10.52
CA ALA A 23 12.28 -5.27 -9.25
C ALA A 23 11.78 -6.69 -9.44
N MET A 24 10.90 -6.91 -10.42
CA MET A 24 10.35 -8.24 -10.75
C MET A 24 11.17 -9.01 -11.77
N GLY A 25 12.32 -8.47 -12.22
CA GLY A 25 13.17 -9.13 -13.21
C GLY A 25 12.58 -9.10 -14.63
N ARG A 26 11.67 -8.18 -14.92
CA ARG A 26 11.00 -8.06 -16.21
C ARG A 26 11.34 -6.77 -16.95
N ALA A 27 12.51 -6.21 -16.68
CA ALA A 27 12.99 -5.03 -17.37
C ALA A 27 13.06 -5.29 -18.89
N GLY A 28 12.45 -4.41 -19.69
CA GLY A 28 12.40 -4.55 -21.13
C GLY A 28 11.25 -5.39 -21.67
N GLU A 29 10.46 -6.04 -20.82
CA GLU A 29 9.23 -6.71 -21.24
C GLU A 29 8.09 -5.69 -21.40
N PRO A 30 7.14 -5.93 -22.35
CA PRO A 30 5.99 -5.07 -22.47
C PRO A 30 5.13 -5.13 -21.20
N PRO A 31 4.47 -4.00 -20.82
CA PRO A 31 3.60 -4.00 -19.65
C PRO A 31 2.45 -5.00 -19.82
N ALA A 32 2.03 -5.63 -18.72
CA ALA A 32 0.89 -6.52 -18.72
C ALA A 32 -0.40 -5.76 -19.09
N ARG A 33 -1.29 -6.41 -19.84
CA ARG A 33 -2.58 -5.82 -20.15
C ARG A 33 -3.43 -5.70 -18.88
N PRO A 34 -4.08 -4.55 -18.66
CA PRO A 34 -4.96 -4.43 -17.50
C PRO A 34 -6.13 -5.42 -17.62
N SER A 35 -6.38 -6.12 -16.52
CA SER A 35 -7.54 -7.00 -16.38
C SER A 35 -8.45 -6.45 -15.29
N LEU A 36 -9.70 -6.95 -15.25
CA LEU A 36 -10.62 -6.56 -14.18
C LEU A 36 -10.05 -6.87 -12.80
N LEU A 37 -9.37 -8.00 -12.65
CA LEU A 37 -8.71 -8.38 -11.40
C LEU A 37 -7.60 -7.39 -11.01
N LEU A 38 -6.79 -6.93 -11.97
CA LEU A 38 -5.72 -5.97 -11.71
C LEU A 38 -6.24 -4.59 -11.31
N ILE A 39 -7.44 -4.23 -11.74
CA ILE A 39 -8.08 -2.95 -11.41
C ILE A 39 -8.86 -3.05 -10.11
N LEU A 40 -9.75 -4.03 -9.99
CA LEU A 40 -10.66 -4.16 -8.85
C LEU A 40 -10.01 -4.80 -7.62
N GLY A 41 -9.06 -5.70 -7.81
CA GLY A 41 -8.38 -6.38 -6.71
C GLY A 41 -7.75 -5.42 -5.70
N PRO A 42 -6.85 -4.53 -6.14
CA PRO A 42 -6.25 -3.54 -5.25
C PRO A 42 -7.27 -2.59 -4.62
N PHE A 43 -8.30 -2.20 -5.37
CA PHE A 43 -9.36 -1.35 -4.83
C PHE A 43 -10.10 -2.04 -3.68
N LEU A 44 -10.52 -3.29 -3.88
CA LEU A 44 -11.21 -4.06 -2.84
C LEU A 44 -10.32 -4.30 -1.62
N CYS A 45 -9.04 -4.61 -1.84
CA CYS A 45 -8.06 -4.75 -0.74
C CYS A 45 -7.95 -3.46 0.08
N ASN A 46 -7.92 -2.31 -0.60
CA ASN A 46 -7.90 -1.02 0.09
C ASN A 46 -9.17 -0.78 0.91
N VAL A 47 -10.33 -1.16 0.39
CA VAL A 47 -11.59 -1.06 1.14
C VAL A 47 -11.51 -1.87 2.43
N VAL A 48 -11.03 -3.11 2.35
CA VAL A 48 -10.87 -3.96 3.54
C VAL A 48 -9.91 -3.34 4.54
N MET A 49 -8.77 -2.81 4.07
CA MET A 49 -7.79 -2.16 4.94
C MET A 49 -8.37 -0.91 5.63
N ILE A 50 -9.17 -0.14 4.91
CA ILE A 50 -9.81 1.06 5.46
C ILE A 50 -10.83 0.68 6.55
N VAL A 51 -11.65 -0.33 6.31
CA VAL A 51 -12.59 -0.84 7.31
C VAL A 51 -11.86 -1.31 8.55
N ALA A 52 -10.79 -2.08 8.37
CA ALA A 52 -9.96 -2.56 9.49
C ALA A 52 -9.34 -1.39 10.27
N THR A 53 -8.84 -0.36 9.58
CA THR A 53 -8.29 0.83 10.20
C THR A 53 -9.36 1.57 11.01
N ALA A 54 -10.57 1.72 10.47
CA ALA A 54 -11.67 2.35 11.16
C ALA A 54 -12.03 1.60 12.46
N ILE A 55 -12.05 0.28 12.42
CA ILE A 55 -12.27 -0.57 13.60
C ILE A 55 -11.16 -0.36 14.64
N LEU A 56 -9.91 -0.34 14.21
CA LEU A 56 -8.77 -0.12 15.10
C LEU A 56 -8.83 1.26 15.77
N LEU A 57 -9.19 2.30 15.03
CA LEU A 57 -9.34 3.64 15.58
C LEU A 57 -10.40 3.67 16.69
N ARG A 58 -11.50 2.95 16.51
CA ARG A 58 -12.54 2.85 17.53
C ARG A 58 -12.10 2.05 18.75
N ILE A 59 -11.50 0.89 18.53
CA ILE A 59 -11.06 0.00 19.61
C ILE A 59 -10.00 0.71 20.49
N THR A 60 -9.09 1.46 19.87
CA THR A 60 -8.03 2.17 20.59
C THR A 60 -8.47 3.52 21.16
N GLY A 61 -9.70 3.95 20.87
CA GLY A 61 -10.20 5.24 21.33
C GLY A 61 -9.47 6.44 20.73
N THR A 62 -8.92 6.28 19.53
CA THR A 62 -8.15 7.34 18.86
C THR A 62 -9.08 8.44 18.38
N THR A 63 -8.84 9.67 18.83
CA THR A 63 -9.68 10.83 18.49
C THR A 63 -8.88 11.98 17.88
N THR A 64 -7.56 11.98 17.98
CA THR A 64 -6.70 13.04 17.44
C THR A 64 -6.00 12.58 16.17
N VAL A 65 -5.74 13.55 15.28
CA VAL A 65 -4.99 13.26 14.04
C VAL A 65 -3.58 12.77 14.33
N ALA A 66 -2.92 13.35 15.35
CA ALA A 66 -1.57 12.92 15.74
C ALA A 66 -1.54 11.45 16.16
N ALA A 67 -2.50 11.01 16.98
CA ALA A 67 -2.61 9.61 17.39
C ALA A 67 -2.95 8.70 16.21
N ALA A 68 -3.82 9.17 15.31
CA ALA A 68 -4.18 8.42 14.11
C ALA A 68 -2.99 8.24 13.16
N VAL A 69 -2.18 9.27 12.97
CA VAL A 69 -0.93 9.18 12.18
C VAL A 69 0.04 8.19 12.82
N ALA A 70 0.20 8.24 14.13
CA ALA A 70 1.04 7.28 14.85
C ALA A 70 0.56 5.84 14.66
N LEU A 71 -0.74 5.60 14.72
CA LEU A 71 -1.32 4.29 14.47
C LEU A 71 -1.10 3.84 13.02
N GLY A 72 -1.28 4.76 12.07
CA GLY A 72 -1.02 4.48 10.65
C GLY A 72 0.44 4.10 10.39
N LEU A 73 1.37 4.80 11.02
CA LEU A 73 2.80 4.47 10.94
C LEU A 73 3.11 3.11 11.57
N LEU A 74 2.48 2.80 12.69
CA LEU A 74 2.64 1.50 13.33
C LEU A 74 2.16 0.37 12.41
N ILE A 75 0.99 0.55 11.78
CA ILE A 75 0.45 -0.43 10.84
C ILE A 75 1.40 -0.59 9.65
N ALA A 76 1.85 0.51 9.06
CA ALA A 76 2.71 0.46 7.88
C ALA A 76 4.06 -0.18 8.18
N ILE A 77 4.73 0.26 9.22
CA ILE A 77 6.09 -0.18 9.55
C ILE A 77 6.07 -1.53 10.26
N GLY A 78 5.08 -1.76 11.12
CA GLY A 78 5.01 -2.97 11.94
C GLY A 78 4.40 -4.18 11.23
N PHE A 79 3.51 -3.96 10.26
CA PHE A 79 2.77 -5.04 9.61
C PHE A 79 2.89 -5.03 8.10
N LEU A 80 2.62 -3.91 7.44
CA LEU A 80 2.56 -3.87 5.97
C LEU A 80 3.94 -4.05 5.33
N LEU A 81 4.95 -3.34 5.81
CA LEU A 81 6.30 -3.45 5.26
C LEU A 81 6.94 -4.81 5.52
N PRO A 82 6.90 -5.37 6.75
CA PRO A 82 7.41 -6.72 6.98
C PRO A 82 6.68 -7.78 6.16
N MET A 83 5.36 -7.65 6.00
CA MET A 83 4.59 -8.59 5.17
C MET A 83 4.98 -8.47 3.70
N CYS A 84 5.14 -7.26 3.19
CA CYS A 84 5.62 -7.02 1.83
C CYS A 84 6.99 -7.66 1.59
N MET A 85 7.91 -7.47 2.54
CA MET A 85 9.25 -8.07 2.47
C MET A 85 9.16 -9.59 2.53
N MET A 86 8.34 -10.15 3.40
CA MET A 86 8.17 -11.60 3.53
C MET A 86 7.64 -12.22 2.24
N ILE A 87 6.69 -11.58 1.59
CA ILE A 87 6.18 -12.02 0.29
C ILE A 87 7.28 -11.92 -0.77
N ALA A 88 8.08 -10.86 -0.73
CA ALA A 88 9.14 -10.62 -1.70
C ALA A 88 10.33 -11.58 -1.55
N ILE A 89 10.56 -12.11 -0.34
CA ILE A 89 11.62 -13.09 -0.11
C ILE A 89 11.15 -14.47 -0.56
N ASN A 90 11.19 -14.70 -1.87
CA ASN A 90 10.90 -16.00 -2.46
C ASN A 90 11.61 -16.11 -3.82
N PRO A 91 11.74 -17.34 -4.38
CA PRO A 91 12.50 -17.54 -5.63
C PRO A 91 11.95 -16.80 -6.86
N ASN A 92 10.68 -16.42 -6.84
CA ASN A 92 10.05 -15.72 -7.96
C ASN A 92 10.34 -14.21 -7.97
N PHE A 93 10.89 -13.68 -6.88
CA PHE A 93 11.20 -12.25 -6.75
C PHE A 93 12.73 -12.09 -6.72
N PRO A 94 13.34 -11.68 -7.84
CA PRO A 94 14.82 -11.63 -7.91
C PRO A 94 15.43 -10.52 -7.04
N ARG A 95 14.66 -9.49 -6.70
CA ARG A 95 15.15 -8.33 -5.94
C ARG A 95 14.18 -7.94 -4.83
N PRO A 96 14.15 -8.72 -3.72
CA PRO A 96 13.15 -8.49 -2.66
C PRO A 96 13.30 -7.14 -1.97
N PHE A 97 14.54 -6.70 -1.70
CA PHE A 97 14.77 -5.40 -1.04
C PHE A 97 14.35 -4.24 -1.94
N TYR A 98 14.68 -4.32 -3.24
CA TYR A 98 14.28 -3.31 -4.21
C TYR A 98 12.75 -3.25 -4.35
N TYR A 99 12.10 -4.41 -4.43
CA TYR A 99 10.65 -4.50 -4.50
C TYR A 99 9.98 -3.87 -3.27
N THR A 100 10.45 -4.20 -2.07
CA THR A 100 9.92 -3.66 -0.82
C THR A 100 10.13 -2.16 -0.72
N ALA A 101 11.33 -1.67 -1.04
CA ALA A 101 11.64 -0.25 -1.04
C ALA A 101 10.75 0.53 -2.03
N LEU A 102 10.44 -0.07 -3.16
CA LEU A 102 9.58 0.54 -4.17
C LEU A 102 8.14 0.67 -3.68
N ASN A 103 7.65 -0.32 -2.92
CA ASN A 103 6.29 -0.31 -2.37
C ASN A 103 6.17 0.51 -1.08
N ALA A 104 7.26 0.77 -0.37
CA ALA A 104 7.23 1.43 0.93
C ALA A 104 6.54 2.80 0.93
N PRO A 105 6.82 3.74 0.00
CA PRO A 105 6.14 5.03 -0.01
C PRO A 105 4.63 4.89 -0.15
N TYR A 106 4.16 4.00 -1.00
CA TYR A 106 2.73 3.74 -1.18
C TYR A 106 2.08 3.22 0.10
N LEU A 107 2.72 2.24 0.75
CA LEU A 107 2.19 1.64 1.97
C LEU A 107 2.18 2.64 3.13
N LEU A 108 3.27 3.39 3.31
CA LEU A 108 3.38 4.38 4.38
C LEU A 108 2.38 5.51 4.21
N LEU A 109 2.35 6.14 3.05
CA LEU A 109 1.43 7.24 2.78
C LEU A 109 -0.02 6.78 2.81
N GLY A 110 -0.32 5.61 2.25
CA GLY A 110 -1.66 5.06 2.26
C GLY A 110 -2.18 4.85 3.68
N ALA A 111 -1.42 4.18 4.53
CA ALA A 111 -1.82 3.90 5.90
C ALA A 111 -2.01 5.17 6.72
N VAL A 112 -1.08 6.12 6.62
CA VAL A 112 -1.13 7.38 7.37
C VAL A 112 -2.31 8.24 6.91
N VAL A 113 -2.49 8.39 5.60
CA VAL A 113 -3.57 9.22 5.05
C VAL A 113 -4.93 8.63 5.36
N HIS A 114 -5.10 7.31 5.25
CA HIS A 114 -6.36 6.66 5.60
C HIS A 114 -6.72 6.88 7.07
N ALA A 115 -5.75 6.69 7.97
CA ALA A 115 -5.98 6.90 9.40
C ALA A 115 -6.36 8.35 9.70
N ALA A 116 -5.66 9.31 9.11
CA ALA A 116 -5.92 10.72 9.30
C ALA A 116 -7.31 11.13 8.78
N ILE A 117 -7.66 10.70 7.57
CA ILE A 117 -8.97 11.00 6.96
C ILE A 117 -10.11 10.42 7.81
N LEU A 118 -9.99 9.16 8.23
CA LEU A 118 -11.01 8.50 9.04
C LEU A 118 -11.23 9.24 10.36
N THR A 119 -10.15 9.70 11.00
CA THR A 119 -10.23 10.44 12.25
C THR A 119 -10.90 11.79 12.06
N LEU A 120 -10.61 12.50 10.96
CA LEU A 120 -11.24 13.78 10.65
C LEU A 120 -12.72 13.65 10.32
N LEU A 121 -13.15 12.51 9.78
CA LEU A 121 -14.57 12.28 9.42
C LEU A 121 -15.40 11.77 10.58
N THR A 122 -14.78 11.32 11.64
CA THR A 122 -15.47 10.83 12.83
C THR A 122 -15.19 11.69 14.05
#